data_24ab3dd9f5ab673f78a8e9ee8654862a
#
_entry.id   24ab3dd9f5ab673f78a8e9ee8654862a
#
_cell.length_a   1.000
_cell.length_b   1.000
_cell.length_c   1.000
_cell.angle_alpha   90.00
_cell.angle_beta   90.00
_cell.angle_gamma   90.00
#
_symmetry.space_group_name_H-M   'P 1'
#
loop_
_entity.id
_entity.type
_entity.pdbx_description
1 polymer ?
#
loop_
_entity_poly.entity_id
_entity_poly.type
_entity_poly.pdbx_seq_one_letter_code
_entity_poly.pdbx_strand_id
1 'polypeptide(L)'
;MRFNKTYLLSNATKIPDYLEKEQVVEILRAAKLCSQRDFLLLRFMWRTGVRVSEVINVTPNDIEYKNSVVNIRKAKGRPQLRVLLDQETLRMLSDYVLALNTPEDPPVFPISRAQVFNLVKRYGDTGDLKIHPHTLRHSFAIHLVRSGMELRRLQLLSGHSSLSITQVYLQFKDDDLREAYERVSF
;
A
#
# COMPACT_ATOMS: atom_id res chain seq x y z
N MET A 1 24.82 -2.56 31.71
CA MET A 1 24.54 -3.97 31.36
C MET A 1 24.11 -3.99 29.88
N ARG A 2 24.89 -4.60 28.98
CA ARG A 2 24.50 -4.76 27.58
C ARG A 2 23.53 -5.95 27.52
N PHE A 3 22.25 -5.68 27.30
CA PHE A 3 21.30 -6.73 26.97
C PHE A 3 21.69 -7.33 25.60
N ASN A 4 21.99 -8.61 25.62
CA ASN A 4 22.42 -9.35 24.46
C ASN A 4 21.26 -9.46 23.46
N LYS A 5 21.38 -8.82 22.29
CA LYS A 5 20.42 -8.79 21.18
C LYS A 5 20.04 -10.19 20.62
N THR A 6 20.66 -11.25 21.18
CA THR A 6 20.65 -12.60 20.60
C THR A 6 19.40 -13.44 20.98
N TYR A 7 18.62 -13.04 21.98
CA TYR A 7 17.49 -13.86 22.46
C TYR A 7 16.16 -13.70 21.69
N LEU A 8 16.04 -12.68 20.83
CA LEU A 8 14.79 -12.41 20.09
C LEU A 8 14.85 -12.75 18.59
N LEU A 9 15.98 -13.23 18.07
CA LEU A 9 16.21 -13.31 16.61
C LEU A 9 16.48 -14.71 16.05
N SER A 10 16.11 -15.79 16.73
CA SER A 10 16.36 -17.16 16.22
C SER A 10 15.45 -17.56 15.04
N ASN A 11 14.44 -16.74 14.67
CA ASN A 11 13.58 -16.92 13.48
C ASN A 11 13.29 -15.59 12.80
N ALA A 12 14.28 -14.74 12.59
CA ALA A 12 14.10 -13.47 11.91
C ALA A 12 13.69 -13.71 10.45
N THR A 13 12.41 -13.65 10.18
CA THR A 13 11.89 -13.57 8.82
C THR A 13 12.53 -12.35 8.16
N LYS A 14 13.16 -12.55 6.98
CA LYS A 14 13.82 -11.45 6.25
C LYS A 14 12.86 -10.27 6.11
N ILE A 15 13.32 -9.10 6.54
CA ILE A 15 12.57 -7.85 6.37
C ILE A 15 12.31 -7.65 4.87
N PRO A 16 11.06 -7.46 4.43
CA PRO A 16 10.77 -7.22 3.03
C PRO A 16 11.32 -5.86 2.59
N ASP A 17 11.74 -5.77 1.32
CA ASP A 17 12.15 -4.51 0.72
C ASP A 17 10.98 -3.51 0.76
N TYR A 18 11.24 -2.30 1.22
CA TYR A 18 10.27 -1.22 1.31
C TYR A 18 10.91 0.13 0.95
N LEU A 19 10.08 1.12 0.70
CA LEU A 19 10.46 2.49 0.38
C LEU A 19 10.21 3.40 1.58
N GLU A 20 11.12 4.31 1.83
CA GLU A 20 10.86 5.45 2.71
C GLU A 20 9.89 6.43 2.04
N LYS A 21 9.27 7.29 2.85
CA LYS A 21 8.22 8.22 2.37
C LYS A 21 8.74 9.15 1.27
N GLU A 22 9.96 9.62 1.40
CA GLU A 22 10.63 10.50 0.45
C GLU A 22 10.80 9.82 -0.92
N GLN A 23 11.21 8.55 -0.94
CA GLN A 23 11.36 7.76 -2.15
C GLN A 23 10.01 7.54 -2.85
N VAL A 24 8.94 7.30 -2.09
CA VAL A 24 7.59 7.21 -2.68
C VAL A 24 7.17 8.53 -3.30
N VAL A 25 7.44 9.66 -2.64
CA VAL A 25 7.13 10.99 -3.17
C VAL A 25 7.86 11.26 -4.48
N GLU A 26 9.12 10.87 -4.60
CA GLU A 26 9.92 11.02 -5.83
C GLU A 26 9.34 10.19 -6.98
N ILE A 27 9.00 8.93 -6.73
CA ILE A 27 8.36 8.06 -7.71
C ILE A 27 7.02 8.65 -8.18
N LEU A 28 6.19 9.12 -7.25
CA LEU A 28 4.91 9.73 -7.58
C LEU A 28 5.07 11.03 -8.36
N ARG A 29 6.11 11.85 -8.05
CA ARG A 29 6.43 13.07 -8.79
C ARG A 29 6.82 12.74 -10.23
N ALA A 30 7.72 11.76 -10.43
CA ALA A 30 8.13 11.31 -11.75
C ALA A 30 6.93 10.79 -12.57
N ALA A 31 6.06 10.00 -11.95
CA ALA A 31 4.85 9.50 -12.60
C ALA A 31 3.89 10.64 -12.99
N LYS A 32 3.70 11.63 -12.12
CA LYS A 32 2.81 12.78 -12.37
C LYS A 32 3.25 13.60 -13.58
N LEU A 33 4.55 13.74 -13.80
CA LEU A 33 5.09 14.44 -14.96
C LEU A 33 4.92 13.67 -16.29
N CYS A 34 4.81 12.34 -16.21
CA CYS A 34 4.72 11.49 -17.40
C CYS A 34 3.27 11.13 -17.78
N SER A 35 2.43 10.78 -16.79
CA SER A 35 1.10 10.26 -17.05
C SER A 35 0.20 10.37 -15.82
N GLN A 36 -0.96 11.01 -15.98
CA GLN A 36 -1.96 11.10 -14.91
C GLN A 36 -2.46 9.71 -14.47
N ARG A 37 -2.68 8.79 -15.42
CA ARG A 37 -3.06 7.40 -15.14
C ARG A 37 -2.02 6.72 -14.25
N ASP A 38 -0.76 6.79 -14.65
CA ASP A 38 0.33 6.11 -13.95
C ASP A 38 0.52 6.67 -12.53
N PHE A 39 0.45 7.99 -12.40
CA PHE A 39 0.49 8.66 -11.11
C PHE A 39 -0.65 8.20 -10.19
N LEU A 40 -1.89 8.21 -10.70
CA LEU A 40 -3.05 7.80 -9.91
C LEU A 40 -3.01 6.31 -9.55
N LEU A 41 -2.58 5.45 -10.47
CA LEU A 41 -2.40 4.02 -10.20
C LEU A 41 -1.40 3.78 -9.07
N LEU A 42 -0.20 4.40 -9.15
CA LEU A 42 0.84 4.26 -8.12
C LEU A 42 0.38 4.85 -6.78
N ARG A 43 -0.25 6.02 -6.81
CA ARG A 43 -0.81 6.66 -5.61
C ARG A 43 -1.89 5.80 -4.98
N PHE A 44 -2.80 5.25 -5.77
CA PHE A 44 -3.84 4.34 -5.29
C PHE A 44 -3.23 3.10 -4.61
N MET A 45 -2.28 2.45 -5.28
CA MET A 45 -1.57 1.28 -4.71
C MET A 45 -0.84 1.61 -3.41
N TRP A 46 -0.17 2.76 -3.36
CA TRP A 46 0.52 3.26 -2.16
C TRP A 46 -0.44 3.58 -1.01
N ARG A 47 -1.58 4.22 -1.29
CA ARG A 47 -2.53 4.67 -0.25
C ARG A 47 -3.44 3.55 0.27
N THR A 48 -3.58 2.45 -0.45
CA THR A 48 -4.49 1.35 -0.10
C THR A 48 -3.78 0.04 0.18
N GLY A 49 -2.55 -0.11 -0.26
CA GLY A 49 -1.80 -1.36 -0.15
C GLY A 49 -2.41 -2.54 -0.91
N VAL A 50 -3.29 -2.31 -1.88
CA VAL A 50 -3.94 -3.37 -2.68
C VAL A 50 -2.94 -4.13 -3.55
N ARG A 51 -3.30 -5.36 -3.92
CA ARG A 51 -2.52 -6.16 -4.87
C ARG A 51 -2.75 -5.70 -6.31
N VAL A 52 -1.77 -5.98 -7.19
CA VAL A 52 -1.90 -5.67 -8.62
C VAL A 52 -3.16 -6.31 -9.21
N SER A 53 -3.43 -7.58 -8.90
CA SER A 53 -4.63 -8.28 -9.38
C SER A 53 -5.94 -7.70 -8.85
N GLU A 54 -5.89 -6.90 -7.81
CA GLU A 54 -7.04 -6.22 -7.23
C GLU A 54 -7.26 -4.87 -7.92
N VAL A 55 -6.21 -4.03 -8.02
CA VAL A 55 -6.33 -2.67 -8.56
C VAL A 55 -6.71 -2.63 -10.04
N ILE A 56 -6.24 -3.59 -10.86
CA ILE A 56 -6.55 -3.63 -12.31
C ILE A 56 -8.02 -3.98 -12.61
N ASN A 57 -8.77 -4.45 -11.61
CA ASN A 57 -10.18 -4.79 -11.74
C ASN A 57 -11.12 -3.78 -11.06
N VAL A 58 -10.59 -2.68 -10.52
CA VAL A 58 -11.42 -1.63 -9.92
C VAL A 58 -12.14 -0.88 -11.04
N THR A 59 -13.46 -0.75 -10.91
CA THR A 59 -14.31 0.02 -11.81
C THR A 59 -14.88 1.26 -11.13
N PRO A 60 -15.41 2.25 -11.85
CA PRO A 60 -16.09 3.41 -11.28
C PRO A 60 -17.17 3.04 -10.26
N ASN A 61 -17.95 1.99 -10.53
CA ASN A 61 -19.01 1.50 -9.65
C ASN A 61 -18.50 0.89 -8.32
N ASP A 62 -17.22 0.57 -8.23
CA ASP A 62 -16.63 0.10 -6.98
C ASP A 62 -16.30 1.25 -6.01
N ILE A 63 -16.40 2.53 -6.44
CA ILE A 63 -16.00 3.70 -5.67
C ILE A 63 -17.20 4.28 -4.92
N GLU A 64 -17.18 4.20 -3.60
CA GLU A 64 -18.16 4.84 -2.70
C GLU A 64 -17.67 6.24 -2.30
N TYR A 65 -17.96 7.25 -3.11
CA TYR A 65 -17.49 8.63 -2.89
C TYR A 65 -17.87 9.21 -1.53
N LYS A 66 -19.11 8.96 -1.08
CA LYS A 66 -19.63 9.47 0.21
C LYS A 66 -18.83 8.96 1.41
N ASN A 67 -18.37 7.71 1.34
CA ASN A 67 -17.69 7.03 2.45
C ASN A 67 -16.16 7.00 2.26
N SER A 68 -15.64 7.50 1.14
CA SER A 68 -14.21 7.43 0.78
C SER A 68 -13.67 6.01 0.81
N VAL A 69 -14.44 5.07 0.24
CA VAL A 69 -14.17 3.64 0.23
C VAL A 69 -14.13 3.14 -1.20
N VAL A 70 -13.24 2.19 -1.48
CA VAL A 70 -13.28 1.41 -2.71
C VAL A 70 -13.49 -0.07 -2.38
N ASN A 71 -14.46 -0.67 -3.04
CA ASN A 71 -14.81 -2.07 -2.91
C ASN A 71 -13.91 -2.91 -3.81
N ILE A 72 -13.01 -3.68 -3.21
CA ILE A 72 -12.09 -4.54 -3.95
C ILE A 72 -12.74 -5.90 -4.15
N ARG A 73 -13.02 -6.22 -5.41
CA ARG A 73 -13.57 -7.53 -5.79
C ARG A 73 -12.49 -8.59 -5.60
N LYS A 74 -12.78 -9.60 -4.80
CA LYS A 74 -11.89 -10.74 -4.58
C LYS A 74 -12.31 -11.93 -5.44
N ALA A 75 -11.34 -12.81 -5.72
CA ALA A 75 -11.62 -14.09 -6.36
C ALA A 75 -12.65 -14.90 -5.56
N LYS A 76 -13.41 -15.73 -6.28
CA LYS A 76 -14.50 -16.59 -5.76
C LYS A 76 -14.12 -17.21 -4.40
N GLY A 77 -14.99 -17.06 -3.40
CA GLY A 77 -14.83 -17.64 -2.06
C GLY A 77 -14.05 -16.80 -1.03
N ARG A 78 -13.68 -15.56 -1.34
CA ARG A 78 -13.05 -14.65 -0.37
C ARG A 78 -13.99 -13.47 -0.05
N PRO A 79 -14.00 -12.97 1.20
CA PRO A 79 -14.78 -11.80 1.56
C PRO A 79 -14.31 -10.58 0.75
N GLN A 80 -15.24 -9.72 0.37
CA GLN A 80 -14.95 -8.45 -0.26
C GLN A 80 -14.06 -7.60 0.66
N LEU A 81 -13.04 -6.97 0.12
CA LEU A 81 -12.20 -6.05 0.86
C LEU A 81 -12.64 -4.61 0.58
N ARG A 82 -12.90 -3.86 1.63
CA ARG A 82 -13.16 -2.42 1.55
C ARG A 82 -11.90 -1.67 1.94
N VAL A 83 -11.36 -0.86 1.04
CA VAL A 83 -10.17 -0.04 1.29
C VAL A 83 -10.56 1.41 1.44
N LEU A 84 -9.91 2.09 2.37
CA LEU A 84 -10.11 3.52 2.62
C LEU A 84 -9.21 4.33 1.69
N LEU A 85 -9.73 5.44 1.17
CA LEU A 85 -8.98 6.45 0.45
C LEU A 85 -8.96 7.77 1.22
N ASP A 86 -7.85 8.47 1.16
CA ASP A 86 -7.82 9.87 1.58
C ASP A 86 -8.58 10.76 0.59
N GLN A 87 -9.12 11.86 1.09
CA GLN A 87 -9.97 12.77 0.32
C GLN A 87 -9.29 13.32 -0.94
N GLU A 88 -7.99 13.59 -0.87
CA GLU A 88 -7.24 14.11 -2.00
C GLU A 88 -7.14 13.06 -3.12
N THR A 89 -6.79 11.81 -2.77
CA THR A 89 -6.73 10.70 -3.73
C THR A 89 -8.11 10.41 -4.32
N LEU A 90 -9.14 10.43 -3.49
CA LEU A 90 -10.52 10.21 -3.94
C LEU A 90 -10.96 11.28 -4.95
N ARG A 91 -10.70 12.58 -4.67
CA ARG A 91 -11.02 13.68 -5.59
C ARG A 91 -10.31 13.53 -6.92
N MET A 92 -8.99 13.29 -6.89
CA MET A 92 -8.21 13.09 -8.11
C MET A 92 -8.71 11.89 -8.93
N LEU A 93 -9.12 10.82 -8.25
CA LEU A 93 -9.67 9.62 -8.89
C LEU A 93 -11.03 9.92 -9.52
N SER A 94 -11.89 10.69 -8.82
CA SER A 94 -13.18 11.16 -9.34
C SER A 94 -13.01 11.98 -10.61
N ASP A 95 -12.13 12.99 -10.58
CA ASP A 95 -11.85 13.85 -11.73
C ASP A 95 -11.34 13.02 -12.93
N TYR A 96 -10.48 12.04 -12.65
CA TYR A 96 -9.95 11.14 -13.68
C TYR A 96 -11.05 10.25 -14.28
N VAL A 97 -11.90 9.64 -13.46
CA VAL A 97 -13.03 8.81 -13.91
C VAL A 97 -14.01 9.62 -14.76
N LEU A 98 -14.35 10.84 -14.31
CA LEU A 98 -15.22 11.74 -15.09
C LEU A 98 -14.60 12.09 -16.44
N ALA A 99 -13.29 12.32 -16.50
CA ALA A 99 -12.59 12.63 -17.74
C ALA A 99 -12.52 11.44 -18.71
N LEU A 100 -12.59 10.20 -18.23
CA LEU A 100 -12.67 9.01 -19.10
C LEU A 100 -13.97 8.96 -19.90
N ASN A 101 -15.05 9.52 -19.35
CA ASN A 101 -16.37 9.65 -19.98
C ASN A 101 -16.85 8.38 -20.71
N THR A 102 -16.65 7.22 -20.10
CA THR A 102 -17.04 5.93 -20.66
C THR A 102 -18.43 5.54 -20.14
N PRO A 103 -19.40 5.30 -21.00
CA PRO A 103 -20.77 4.91 -20.60
C PRO A 103 -20.84 3.52 -19.97
N GLU A 104 -19.90 2.66 -20.31
CA GLU A 104 -19.72 1.35 -19.69
C GLU A 104 -18.96 1.52 -18.36
N ASP A 105 -18.91 0.48 -17.53
CA ASP A 105 -18.17 0.45 -16.27
C ASP A 105 -16.81 -0.30 -16.45
N PRO A 106 -15.90 0.22 -17.31
CA PRO A 106 -14.62 -0.42 -17.55
C PRO A 106 -13.70 -0.24 -16.34
N PRO A 107 -12.60 -1.02 -16.24
CA PRO A 107 -11.58 -0.78 -15.23
C PRO A 107 -11.09 0.67 -15.24
N VAL A 108 -11.00 1.29 -14.06
CA VAL A 108 -10.48 2.67 -13.89
C VAL A 108 -9.07 2.79 -14.47
N PHE A 109 -8.29 1.72 -14.30
CA PHE A 109 -6.94 1.63 -14.87
C PHE A 109 -6.91 0.53 -15.93
N PRO A 110 -7.11 0.85 -17.22
CA PRO A 110 -7.08 -0.13 -18.32
C PRO A 110 -5.64 -0.55 -18.60
N ILE A 111 -5.10 -1.42 -17.77
CA ILE A 111 -3.71 -1.87 -17.77
C ILE A 111 -3.63 -3.33 -17.34
N SER A 112 -2.80 -4.12 -18.00
CA SER A 112 -2.55 -5.51 -17.61
C SER A 112 -1.61 -5.62 -16.40
N ARG A 113 -1.67 -6.78 -15.72
CA ARG A 113 -0.77 -7.07 -14.61
C ARG A 113 0.71 -6.91 -14.99
N ALA A 114 1.12 -7.41 -16.16
CA ALA A 114 2.50 -7.31 -16.64
C ALA A 114 2.91 -5.85 -16.85
N GLN A 115 2.02 -5.04 -17.42
CA GLN A 115 2.27 -3.61 -17.61
C GLN A 115 2.41 -2.86 -16.28
N VAL A 116 1.65 -3.21 -15.22
CA VAL A 116 1.82 -2.61 -13.88
C VAL A 116 3.21 -2.92 -13.33
N PHE A 117 3.69 -4.17 -13.48
CA PHE A 117 5.04 -4.54 -13.04
C PHE A 117 6.11 -3.71 -13.76
N ASN A 118 6.02 -3.60 -15.09
CA ASN A 118 6.95 -2.80 -15.89
C ASN A 118 6.88 -1.31 -15.54
N LEU A 119 5.68 -0.79 -15.26
CA LEU A 119 5.45 0.59 -14.86
C LEU A 119 6.12 0.88 -13.52
N VAL A 120 5.88 0.05 -12.49
CA VAL A 120 6.50 0.22 -11.17
C VAL A 120 8.02 0.17 -11.28
N LYS A 121 8.56 -0.80 -12.03
CA LYS A 121 10.01 -0.91 -12.27
C LYS A 121 10.54 0.36 -12.93
N ARG A 122 9.91 0.82 -14.02
CA ARG A 122 10.34 2.02 -14.76
C ARG A 122 10.44 3.26 -13.87
N TYR A 123 9.45 3.50 -13.01
CA TYR A 123 9.48 4.64 -12.09
C TYR A 123 10.44 4.43 -10.92
N GLY A 124 10.71 3.19 -10.52
CA GLY A 124 11.79 2.88 -9.58
C GLY A 124 13.17 3.19 -10.15
N ASP A 125 13.40 2.82 -11.40
CA ASP A 125 14.67 3.03 -12.09
C ASP A 125 15.01 4.53 -12.21
N THR A 126 14.05 5.46 -12.19
CA THR A 126 14.30 6.91 -12.18
C THR A 126 15.02 7.39 -10.91
N GLY A 127 14.87 6.66 -9.80
CA GLY A 127 15.52 6.94 -8.52
C GLY A 127 16.58 5.89 -8.14
N ASP A 128 17.05 5.09 -9.10
CA ASP A 128 17.97 3.95 -8.87
C ASP A 128 17.43 2.94 -7.83
N LEU A 129 16.11 2.76 -7.79
CA LEU A 129 15.42 1.89 -6.85
C LEU A 129 14.94 0.61 -7.55
N LYS A 130 15.41 -0.53 -7.07
CA LYS A 130 14.92 -1.85 -7.53
C LYS A 130 13.62 -2.20 -6.84
N ILE A 131 12.50 -1.80 -7.43
CA ILE A 131 11.17 -1.99 -6.84
C ILE A 131 10.23 -2.81 -7.71
N HIS A 132 9.23 -3.37 -7.07
CA HIS A 132 8.12 -4.08 -7.68
C HIS A 132 6.80 -3.76 -6.94
N PRO A 133 5.63 -4.12 -7.45
CA PRO A 133 4.35 -3.76 -6.83
C PRO A 133 4.20 -4.18 -5.37
N HIS A 134 4.79 -5.31 -4.96
CA HIS A 134 4.77 -5.72 -3.56
C HIS A 134 5.60 -4.81 -2.66
N THR A 135 6.67 -4.17 -3.19
CA THR A 135 7.44 -3.17 -2.45
C THR A 135 6.55 -2.01 -2.00
N LEU A 136 5.69 -1.48 -2.88
CA LEU A 136 4.71 -0.44 -2.52
C LEU A 136 3.75 -0.90 -1.41
N ARG A 137 3.28 -2.14 -1.49
CA ARG A 137 2.39 -2.71 -0.48
C ARG A 137 3.10 -2.93 0.86
N HIS A 138 4.35 -3.39 0.85
CA HIS A 138 5.15 -3.52 2.07
C HIS A 138 5.42 -2.15 2.69
N SER A 139 5.76 -1.16 1.87
CA SER A 139 5.95 0.23 2.31
C SER A 139 4.69 0.77 2.98
N PHE A 140 3.51 0.61 2.37
CA PHE A 140 2.23 0.98 2.98
C PHE A 140 2.07 0.35 4.38
N ALA A 141 2.27 -0.96 4.49
CA ALA A 141 2.11 -1.67 5.75
C ALA A 141 3.11 -1.20 6.83
N ILE A 142 4.38 -1.03 6.45
CA ILE A 142 5.45 -0.59 7.36
C ILE A 142 5.19 0.83 7.86
N HIS A 143 4.80 1.77 6.97
CA HIS A 143 4.50 3.13 7.39
C HIS A 143 3.29 3.21 8.32
N LEU A 144 2.27 2.38 8.13
CA LEU A 144 1.14 2.30 9.07
C LEU A 144 1.55 1.76 10.44
N VAL A 145 2.41 0.74 10.49
CA VAL A 145 2.95 0.21 11.76
C VAL A 145 3.79 1.25 12.47
N ARG A 146 4.70 1.93 11.76
CA ARG A 146 5.52 3.03 12.30
C ARG A 146 4.67 4.19 12.80
N SER A 147 3.50 4.42 12.20
CA SER A 147 2.53 5.41 12.68
C SER A 147 1.71 4.96 13.89
N GLY A 148 2.03 3.81 14.48
CA GLY A 148 1.35 3.29 15.67
C GLY A 148 0.10 2.45 15.39
N MET A 149 -0.17 2.09 14.13
CA MET A 149 -1.34 1.25 13.82
C MET A 149 -1.20 -0.13 14.43
N GLU A 150 -2.25 -0.61 15.08
CA GLU A 150 -2.32 -1.96 15.61
C GLU A 150 -2.28 -3.00 14.48
N LEU A 151 -1.55 -4.09 14.65
CA LEU A 151 -1.43 -5.15 13.65
C LEU A 151 -2.76 -5.75 13.23
N ARG A 152 -3.70 -5.85 14.14
CA ARG A 152 -5.04 -6.37 13.83
C ARG A 152 -5.78 -5.46 12.84
N ARG A 153 -5.68 -4.15 13.01
CA ARG A 153 -6.24 -3.15 12.09
C ARG A 153 -5.54 -3.20 10.74
N LEU A 154 -4.19 -3.31 10.74
CA LEU A 154 -3.43 -3.46 9.51
C LEU A 154 -3.82 -4.74 8.75
N GLN A 155 -4.02 -5.86 9.45
CA GLN A 155 -4.48 -7.12 8.85
C GLN A 155 -5.82 -6.93 8.12
N LEU A 156 -6.77 -6.26 8.75
CA LEU A 156 -8.08 -5.97 8.16
C LEU A 156 -7.96 -5.07 6.93
N LEU A 157 -7.22 -3.96 7.03
CA LEU A 157 -7.00 -3.03 5.91
C LEU A 157 -6.28 -3.69 4.73
N SER A 158 -5.30 -4.52 4.99
CA SER A 158 -4.52 -5.18 3.95
C SER A 158 -5.20 -6.42 3.38
N GLY A 159 -6.30 -6.90 3.99
CA GLY A 159 -6.95 -8.14 3.59
C GLY A 159 -6.02 -9.35 3.66
N HIS A 160 -5.14 -9.41 4.67
CA HIS A 160 -4.28 -10.55 4.92
C HIS A 160 -5.09 -11.70 5.51
N SER A 161 -4.98 -12.88 4.91
CA SER A 161 -5.67 -14.10 5.38
C SER A 161 -5.06 -14.66 6.67
N SER A 162 -3.82 -14.30 7.01
CA SER A 162 -3.10 -14.76 8.19
C SER A 162 -2.39 -13.60 8.89
N LEU A 163 -2.37 -13.65 10.23
CA LEU A 163 -1.59 -12.73 11.07
C LEU A 163 -0.09 -12.89 10.84
N SER A 164 0.37 -14.11 10.52
CA SER A 164 1.78 -14.38 10.27
C SER A 164 2.39 -13.49 9.19
N ILE A 165 1.62 -13.15 8.15
CA ILE A 165 2.06 -12.22 7.09
C ILE A 165 2.25 -10.80 7.66
N THR A 166 1.46 -10.43 8.66
CA THR A 166 1.51 -9.10 9.28
C THR A 166 2.56 -9.03 10.38
N GLN A 167 2.89 -10.16 11.01
CA GLN A 167 3.90 -10.22 12.09
C GLN A 167 5.31 -9.82 11.64
N VAL A 168 5.63 -10.00 10.34
CA VAL A 168 6.91 -9.54 9.78
C VAL A 168 7.13 -8.04 10.02
N TYR A 169 6.05 -7.27 10.09
CA TYR A 169 6.13 -5.82 10.32
C TYR A 169 6.32 -5.43 11.78
N LEU A 170 6.23 -6.37 12.74
CA LEU A 170 6.54 -6.10 14.16
C LEU A 170 7.97 -5.66 14.37
N GLN A 171 8.89 -6.12 13.53
CA GLN A 171 10.30 -5.77 13.62
C GLN A 171 10.54 -4.25 13.51
N PHE A 172 9.58 -3.51 12.95
CA PHE A 172 9.62 -2.04 12.82
C PHE A 172 9.06 -1.30 14.06
N LYS A 173 8.50 -2.04 15.03
CA LYS A 173 8.06 -1.49 16.32
C LYS A 173 9.13 -1.54 17.42
N ASP A 174 10.18 -2.32 17.22
CA ASP A 174 11.17 -2.55 18.29
C ASP A 174 12.00 -1.31 18.63
N ASP A 175 12.16 -0.38 17.71
CA ASP A 175 12.78 0.92 17.98
C ASP A 175 11.92 1.78 18.94
N ASP A 176 10.59 1.60 18.92
CA ASP A 176 9.63 2.30 19.78
C ASP A 176 9.42 1.62 21.14
N LEU A 177 9.85 0.36 21.31
CA LEU A 177 9.58 -0.42 22.55
C LEU A 177 10.23 0.21 23.77
N ARG A 178 11.43 0.73 23.62
CA ARG A 178 12.16 1.42 24.67
C ARG A 178 11.51 2.74 25.04
N GLU A 179 11.13 3.53 24.05
CA GLU A 179 10.42 4.79 24.22
C GLU A 179 9.03 4.57 24.83
N ALA A 180 8.30 3.53 24.38
CA ALA A 180 7.02 3.14 24.95
C ALA A 180 7.16 2.67 26.41
N TYR A 181 8.22 1.93 26.73
CA TYR A 181 8.52 1.50 28.10
C TYR A 181 8.87 2.69 28.99
N GLU A 182 9.67 3.63 28.52
CA GLU A 182 10.05 4.85 29.25
C GLU A 182 8.85 5.78 29.50
N ARG A 183 7.83 5.76 28.65
CA ARG A 183 6.55 6.50 28.87
C ARG A 183 5.67 5.91 29.96
N VAL A 184 5.88 4.66 30.36
CA VAL A 184 5.17 3.97 31.45
C VAL A 184 5.92 4.10 32.76
N SER A 185 6.77 5.12 32.95
CA SER A 185 7.43 5.37 34.23
C SER A 185 6.41 5.68 35.32
N PHE A 186 6.45 4.86 36.36
CA PHE A 186 5.65 4.96 37.62
C PHE A 186 6.04 6.20 38.39
#